data_84ac3904318e396343dda084f66891e5
#
_entry.id   84ac3904318e396343dda084f66891e5
#
_cell.length_a   1.000
_cell.length_b   1.000
_cell.length_c   1.000
_cell.angle_alpha   90.00
_cell.angle_beta   90.00
_cell.angle_gamma   90.00
#
_symmetry.space_group_name_H-M   'P 1'
#
loop_
_entity.id
_entity.type
_entity.pdbx_description
1 polymer ?
#
loop_
_entity_poly.entity_id
_entity_poly.type
_entity_poly.pdbx_seq_one_letter_code
_entity_poly.pdbx_strand_id
1 'polypeptide(L)'
;MTRLVVALSLLGAVFAGAPQDSPTPAQARLLEIDAVPLDHRGNVLTDLRHDEVEVWIEHYRVPIETFIAITPGDERARRSIVLLLDDITVHPSNAARVRDVARRFVQKLEPGDQMAIIGLDGDASRSTDDRAALLRSVDAYNPGATAPMRPDELSSHVLTTFTSISRQIAESPARRRTIVAIGAGWLFDTPVPPPSVGRDVRQEWTEAVRAMALANVTLYVIDPGGVGGSRVSGGENGFARETGGYSFSNTNDMDRAAERVMREAVSYYILRVADPPMFRKEVLRGVEVRILRRGATIRAARYLPGPAR
;
A
#
# COMPACT_ATOMS: atom_id res chain seq x y z
N MET A 1 66.09 54.72 -54.84
CA MET A 1 64.91 53.90 -55.26
C MET A 1 64.79 52.76 -54.32
N THR A 2 64.04 52.93 -53.28
CA THR A 2 63.86 51.93 -52.16
C THR A 2 62.42 51.37 -52.22
N ARG A 3 62.35 50.08 -52.47
CA ARG A 3 61.05 49.42 -52.51
C ARG A 3 60.68 48.93 -51.07
N LEU A 4 59.56 49.43 -50.61
CA LEU A 4 58.97 49.05 -49.35
C LEU A 4 58.15 47.78 -49.56
N VAL A 5 58.48 46.69 -48.84
CA VAL A 5 57.69 45.45 -48.82
C VAL A 5 56.85 45.47 -47.55
N VAL A 6 55.53 45.53 -47.73
CA VAL A 6 54.52 45.40 -46.63
C VAL A 6 54.19 43.93 -46.45
N ALA A 7 54.51 43.33 -45.31
CA ALA A 7 54.12 41.99 -44.92
C ALA A 7 52.79 42.07 -44.23
N LEU A 8 51.77 41.41 -44.80
CA LEU A 8 50.40 41.26 -44.24
C LEU A 8 50.35 39.99 -43.37
N SER A 9 50.30 40.15 -42.05
CA SER A 9 50.17 39.05 -41.11
C SER A 9 48.69 38.72 -40.94
N LEU A 10 48.24 37.53 -41.43
CA LEU A 10 46.93 36.97 -41.14
C LEU A 10 46.93 36.35 -39.73
N LEU A 11 46.20 36.94 -38.78
CA LEU A 11 45.86 36.31 -37.50
C LEU A 11 44.68 35.33 -37.76
N GLY A 12 44.97 34.03 -37.69
CA GLY A 12 43.96 32.97 -37.65
C GLY A 12 43.35 32.88 -36.25
N ALA A 13 42.10 33.26 -36.11
CA ALA A 13 41.32 33.04 -34.87
C ALA A 13 40.96 31.54 -34.78
N VAL A 14 41.58 30.81 -33.86
CA VAL A 14 41.17 29.46 -33.49
C VAL A 14 39.95 29.57 -32.59
N PHE A 15 38.77 29.25 -33.12
CA PHE A 15 37.58 29.05 -32.32
C PHE A 15 37.76 27.73 -31.57
N ALA A 16 38.14 27.80 -30.28
CA ALA A 16 38.03 26.70 -29.36
C ALA A 16 36.52 26.45 -29.12
N GLY A 17 35.99 25.42 -29.71
CA GLY A 17 34.62 24.94 -29.43
C GLY A 17 34.54 24.54 -27.94
N ALA A 18 33.69 25.22 -27.19
CA ALA A 18 33.36 24.79 -25.83
C ALA A 18 32.84 23.33 -25.88
N PRO A 19 33.22 22.46 -24.93
CA PRO A 19 32.66 21.14 -24.86
C PRO A 19 31.13 21.28 -24.67
N GLN A 20 30.38 20.76 -25.61
CA GLN A 20 28.94 20.57 -25.41
C GLN A 20 28.82 19.55 -24.30
N ASP A 21 28.43 20.00 -23.10
CA ASP A 21 27.95 19.13 -22.04
C ASP A 21 26.79 18.32 -22.61
N SER A 22 27.07 17.09 -23.01
CA SER A 22 26.04 16.12 -23.31
C SER A 22 25.18 15.99 -22.04
N PRO A 23 23.86 16.22 -22.09
CA PRO A 23 23.03 16.09 -20.92
C PRO A 23 23.24 14.68 -20.37
N THR A 24 23.78 14.58 -19.16
CA THR A 24 23.85 13.32 -18.41
C THR A 24 22.45 12.72 -18.46
N PRO A 25 22.28 11.46 -18.93
CA PRO A 25 20.96 10.85 -18.99
C PRO A 25 20.38 10.93 -17.58
N ALA A 26 19.30 11.71 -17.43
CA ALA A 26 18.59 11.83 -16.16
C ALA A 26 18.33 10.41 -15.70
N GLN A 27 18.92 10.02 -14.56
CA GLN A 27 18.73 8.68 -13.99
C GLN A 27 17.23 8.41 -13.97
N ALA A 28 16.79 7.44 -14.74
CA ALA A 28 15.40 7.11 -14.84
C ALA A 28 14.88 6.80 -13.42
N ARG A 29 13.95 7.59 -12.94
CA ARG A 29 13.32 7.35 -11.64
C ARG A 29 12.66 5.97 -11.71
N LEU A 30 13.03 5.08 -10.81
CA LEU A 30 12.42 3.77 -10.69
C LEU A 30 11.21 3.85 -9.76
N LEU A 31 10.14 3.22 -10.16
CA LEU A 31 8.96 2.99 -9.35
C LEU A 31 9.05 1.59 -8.78
N GLU A 32 8.69 1.43 -7.52
CA GLU A 32 8.67 0.13 -6.83
C GLU A 32 7.23 -0.32 -6.63
N ILE A 33 6.98 -1.59 -6.94
CA ILE A 33 5.67 -2.24 -6.80
C ILE A 33 5.89 -3.53 -6.02
N ASP A 34 5.22 -3.65 -4.89
CA ASP A 34 5.19 -4.89 -4.13
C ASP A 34 4.07 -5.79 -4.67
N ALA A 35 4.41 -7.00 -5.05
CA ALA A 35 3.49 -7.95 -5.67
C ALA A 35 3.49 -9.28 -4.91
N VAL A 36 2.29 -9.80 -4.61
CA VAL A 36 2.08 -11.07 -3.92
C VAL A 36 1.46 -12.07 -4.90
N PRO A 37 2.26 -12.97 -5.51
CA PRO A 37 1.72 -14.02 -6.36
C PRO A 37 1.17 -15.16 -5.52
N LEU A 38 0.01 -15.69 -5.91
CA LEU A 38 -0.71 -16.73 -5.19
C LEU A 38 -1.04 -17.90 -6.12
N ASP A 39 -0.95 -19.11 -5.61
CA ASP A 39 -1.47 -20.30 -6.27
C ASP A 39 -3.02 -20.35 -6.17
N HIS A 40 -3.63 -21.35 -6.81
CA HIS A 40 -5.08 -21.57 -6.78
C HIS A 40 -5.65 -21.87 -5.37
N ARG A 41 -4.78 -22.17 -4.39
CA ARG A 41 -5.14 -22.39 -2.97
C ARG A 41 -4.95 -21.15 -2.12
N GLY A 42 -4.39 -20.06 -2.70
CA GLY A 42 -4.07 -18.83 -2.01
C GLY A 42 -2.76 -18.88 -1.21
N ASN A 43 -1.86 -19.82 -1.50
CA ASN A 43 -0.51 -19.82 -0.95
C ASN A 43 0.39 -18.92 -1.78
N VAL A 44 1.34 -18.25 -1.13
CA VAL A 44 2.31 -17.40 -1.83
C VAL A 44 3.27 -18.27 -2.65
N LEU A 45 3.44 -17.91 -3.91
CA LEU A 45 4.43 -18.52 -4.81
C LEU A 45 5.78 -17.86 -4.58
N THR A 46 6.80 -18.65 -4.24
CA THR A 46 8.17 -18.17 -3.98
C THR A 46 9.13 -18.48 -5.13
N ASP A 47 8.66 -19.17 -6.16
CA ASP A 47 9.43 -19.63 -7.31
C ASP A 47 9.06 -18.94 -8.62
N LEU A 48 8.43 -17.74 -8.53
CA LEU A 48 8.03 -16.98 -9.70
C LEU A 48 9.24 -16.44 -10.44
N ARG A 49 9.23 -16.54 -11.77
CA ARG A 49 10.31 -16.04 -12.61
C ARG A 49 9.95 -14.69 -13.22
N HIS A 50 10.96 -13.94 -13.58
CA HIS A 50 10.81 -12.62 -14.20
C HIS A 50 9.96 -12.65 -15.48
N ASP A 51 10.12 -13.67 -16.33
CA ASP A 51 9.41 -13.83 -17.59
C ASP A 51 7.93 -14.24 -17.44
N GLU A 52 7.50 -14.55 -16.21
CA GLU A 52 6.11 -14.88 -15.89
C GLU A 52 5.30 -13.68 -15.41
N VAL A 53 5.88 -12.48 -15.36
CA VAL A 53 5.23 -11.27 -14.84
C VAL A 53 5.30 -10.14 -15.85
N GLU A 54 4.20 -9.41 -15.98
CA GLU A 54 4.12 -8.17 -16.75
C GLU A 54 3.61 -7.04 -15.88
N VAL A 55 4.15 -5.84 -16.10
CA VAL A 55 3.69 -4.61 -15.45
C VAL A 55 3.17 -3.65 -16.52
N TRP A 56 2.00 -3.09 -16.25
CA TRP A 56 1.33 -2.11 -17.09
C TRP A 56 1.05 -0.85 -16.28
N ILE A 57 1.40 0.32 -16.81
CA ILE A 57 1.11 1.64 -16.22
C ILE A 57 0.27 2.42 -17.22
N GLU A 58 -0.91 2.89 -16.81
CA GLU A 58 -1.85 3.59 -17.69
C GLU A 58 -2.06 2.85 -19.03
N HIS A 59 -2.22 1.51 -18.97
CA HIS A 59 -2.40 0.61 -20.12
C HIS A 59 -1.15 0.41 -21.00
N TYR A 60 0.01 0.96 -20.65
CA TYR A 60 1.28 0.72 -21.37
C TYR A 60 2.12 -0.31 -20.62
N ARG A 61 2.55 -1.34 -21.34
CA ARG A 61 3.50 -2.31 -20.78
C ARG A 61 4.84 -1.65 -20.56
N VAL A 62 5.37 -1.78 -19.34
CA VAL A 62 6.69 -1.27 -18.97
C VAL A 62 7.64 -2.39 -18.62
N PRO A 63 8.92 -2.31 -19.01
CA PRO A 63 9.90 -3.35 -18.66
C PRO A 63 10.15 -3.35 -17.14
N ILE A 64 10.35 -4.55 -16.60
CA ILE A 64 10.77 -4.75 -15.22
C ILE A 64 12.28 -4.70 -15.20
N GLU A 65 12.85 -3.67 -14.57
CA GLU A 65 14.30 -3.47 -14.47
C GLU A 65 14.92 -4.32 -13.34
N THR A 66 14.14 -4.58 -12.29
CA THR A 66 14.58 -5.37 -11.15
C THR A 66 13.44 -6.24 -10.64
N PHE A 67 13.74 -7.48 -10.33
CA PHE A 67 12.81 -8.49 -9.86
C PHE A 67 13.42 -9.19 -8.65
N ILE A 68 12.92 -8.91 -7.44
CA ILE A 68 13.51 -9.38 -6.18
C ILE A 68 12.46 -10.15 -5.38
N ALA A 69 12.72 -11.40 -5.05
CA ALA A 69 11.91 -12.15 -4.08
C ALA A 69 12.29 -11.73 -2.65
N ILE A 70 11.29 -11.48 -1.84
CA ILE A 70 11.40 -11.31 -0.38
C ILE A 70 10.80 -12.53 0.27
N THR A 71 11.55 -13.15 1.16
CA THR A 71 11.14 -14.36 1.87
C THR A 71 11.30 -14.19 3.39
N PRO A 72 10.67 -15.02 4.20
CA PRO A 72 10.85 -14.99 5.66
C PRO A 72 12.35 -15.08 6.02
N GLY A 73 12.79 -14.24 6.95
CA GLY A 73 14.20 -14.14 7.36
C GLY A 73 15.04 -13.11 6.59
N ASP A 74 14.54 -12.55 5.49
CA ASP A 74 15.18 -11.40 4.85
C ASP A 74 15.03 -10.16 5.76
N GLU A 75 16.11 -9.38 5.95
CA GLU A 75 16.05 -8.16 6.77
C GLU A 75 15.02 -7.14 6.23
N ARG A 76 14.77 -7.16 4.92
CA ARG A 76 13.74 -6.36 4.25
C ARG A 76 12.32 -6.83 4.54
N ALA A 77 12.14 -8.04 5.11
CA ALA A 77 10.84 -8.58 5.48
C ALA A 77 10.32 -8.05 6.83
N ARG A 78 11.06 -7.19 7.53
CA ARG A 78 10.56 -6.52 8.76
C ARG A 78 9.28 -5.76 8.47
N ARG A 79 8.30 -5.92 9.37
CA ARG A 79 6.95 -5.37 9.21
C ARG A 79 6.68 -4.23 10.19
N SER A 80 5.93 -3.26 9.72
CA SER A 80 5.23 -2.32 10.58
C SER A 80 3.73 -2.52 10.36
N ILE A 81 3.00 -2.84 11.41
CA ILE A 81 1.61 -3.26 11.38
C ILE A 81 0.78 -2.30 12.22
N VAL A 82 -0.33 -1.83 11.69
CA VAL A 82 -1.36 -1.13 12.45
C VAL A 82 -2.60 -2.01 12.47
N LEU A 83 -3.08 -2.35 13.66
CA LEU A 83 -4.41 -2.89 13.85
C LEU A 83 -5.35 -1.71 14.09
N LEU A 84 -6.23 -1.44 13.14
CA LEU A 84 -7.27 -0.43 13.26
C LEU A 84 -8.57 -1.13 13.68
N LEU A 85 -9.03 -0.84 14.88
CA LEU A 85 -10.22 -1.45 15.48
C LEU A 85 -11.42 -0.49 15.34
N ASP A 86 -12.48 -0.99 14.71
CA ASP A 86 -13.70 -0.23 14.51
C ASP A 86 -14.51 -0.19 15.81
N ASP A 87 -14.37 0.87 16.56
CA ASP A 87 -15.07 1.15 17.80
C ASP A 87 -16.36 1.99 17.60
N ILE A 88 -16.63 2.43 16.36
CA ILE A 88 -17.80 3.23 15.98
C ILE A 88 -18.96 2.34 15.52
N THR A 89 -18.71 1.44 14.54
CA THR A 89 -19.80 0.70 13.89
C THR A 89 -20.00 -0.72 14.42
N VAL A 90 -19.01 -1.26 15.13
CA VAL A 90 -19.12 -2.59 15.73
C VAL A 90 -20.08 -2.55 16.92
N HIS A 91 -21.11 -3.39 16.88
CA HIS A 91 -22.03 -3.53 18.00
C HIS A 91 -21.29 -4.10 19.23
N PRO A 92 -21.57 -3.60 20.46
CA PRO A 92 -20.88 -4.04 21.69
C PRO A 92 -20.87 -5.56 21.93
N SER A 93 -21.91 -6.27 21.49
CA SER A 93 -21.96 -7.74 21.58
C SER A 93 -20.88 -8.45 20.76
N ASN A 94 -20.30 -7.79 19.76
CA ASN A 94 -19.22 -8.32 18.92
C ASN A 94 -17.83 -7.92 19.41
N ALA A 95 -17.72 -7.13 20.47
CA ALA A 95 -16.44 -6.67 21.02
C ALA A 95 -15.45 -7.80 21.34
N ALA A 96 -15.97 -8.91 21.90
CA ALA A 96 -15.14 -10.10 22.19
C ALA A 96 -14.51 -10.68 20.93
N ARG A 97 -15.27 -10.76 19.82
CA ARG A 97 -14.77 -11.29 18.55
C ARG A 97 -13.68 -10.38 17.95
N VAL A 98 -13.85 -9.06 18.00
CA VAL A 98 -12.81 -8.11 17.55
C VAL A 98 -11.54 -8.30 18.36
N ARG A 99 -11.66 -8.35 19.71
CA ARG A 99 -10.51 -8.61 20.58
C ARG A 99 -9.83 -9.94 20.27
N ASP A 100 -10.59 -11.01 20.02
CA ASP A 100 -10.02 -12.32 19.70
C ASP A 100 -9.27 -12.29 18.36
N VAL A 101 -9.79 -11.63 17.34
CA VAL A 101 -9.09 -11.44 16.06
C VAL A 101 -7.80 -10.64 16.28
N ALA A 102 -7.87 -9.51 17.00
CA ALA A 102 -6.71 -8.67 17.27
C ALA A 102 -5.61 -9.43 18.06
N ARG A 103 -5.98 -10.22 19.08
CA ARG A 103 -5.04 -11.06 19.84
C ARG A 103 -4.27 -12.05 18.95
N ARG A 104 -4.92 -12.64 17.92
CA ARG A 104 -4.27 -13.53 16.96
C ARG A 104 -3.14 -12.86 16.20
N PHE A 105 -3.33 -11.61 15.80
CA PHE A 105 -2.27 -10.82 15.17
C PHE A 105 -1.12 -10.54 16.13
N VAL A 106 -1.40 -10.12 17.36
CA VAL A 106 -0.37 -9.89 18.38
C VAL A 106 0.45 -11.17 18.67
N GLN A 107 -0.22 -12.33 18.74
CA GLN A 107 0.45 -13.62 18.97
C GLN A 107 1.37 -14.04 17.82
N LYS A 108 1.09 -13.59 16.57
CA LYS A 108 1.85 -13.93 15.36
C LYS A 108 2.97 -12.93 15.03
N LEU A 109 3.25 -11.96 15.91
CA LEU A 109 4.41 -11.08 15.75
C LEU A 109 5.72 -11.89 15.81
N GLU A 110 6.66 -11.55 14.95
CA GLU A 110 8.00 -12.11 14.92
C GLU A 110 9.03 -11.09 15.43
N PRO A 111 10.23 -11.54 15.81
CA PRO A 111 11.29 -10.61 16.21
C PRO A 111 11.59 -9.56 15.14
N GLY A 112 11.58 -8.28 15.55
CA GLY A 112 11.80 -7.15 14.65
C GLY A 112 10.53 -6.54 14.04
N ASP A 113 9.36 -7.15 14.24
CA ASP A 113 8.09 -6.54 13.90
C ASP A 113 7.74 -5.42 14.88
N GLN A 114 7.04 -4.42 14.38
CA GLN A 114 6.48 -3.35 15.17
C GLN A 114 4.97 -3.27 14.93
N MET A 115 4.18 -3.13 15.99
CA MET A 115 2.73 -3.03 15.89
C MET A 115 2.19 -1.87 16.73
N ALA A 116 1.17 -1.20 16.19
CA ALA A 116 0.34 -0.25 16.93
C ALA A 116 -1.12 -0.71 16.87
N ILE A 117 -1.90 -0.37 17.89
CA ILE A 117 -3.34 -0.59 17.94
C ILE A 117 -4.01 0.78 18.00
N ILE A 118 -4.94 1.02 17.09
CA ILE A 118 -5.62 2.32 16.92
C ILE A 118 -7.12 2.05 16.90
N GLY A 119 -7.90 2.78 17.68
CA GLY A 119 -9.34 2.86 17.54
C GLY A 119 -9.71 3.75 16.36
N LEU A 120 -10.82 3.48 15.69
CA LEU A 120 -11.31 4.32 14.60
C LEU A 120 -11.70 5.71 15.12
N ASP A 121 -12.16 5.83 16.38
CA ASP A 121 -12.47 7.08 17.07
C ASP A 121 -11.24 7.78 17.69
N GLY A 122 -10.04 7.26 17.47
CA GLY A 122 -8.80 7.99 17.72
C GLY A 122 -7.91 7.52 18.87
N ASP A 123 -8.30 6.54 19.66
CA ASP A 123 -7.39 5.96 20.67
C ASP A 123 -6.25 5.20 20.00
N ALA A 124 -5.01 5.60 20.27
CA ALA A 124 -3.85 5.01 19.63
C ALA A 124 -2.80 4.55 20.65
N SER A 125 -2.35 3.29 20.52
CA SER A 125 -1.14 2.84 21.19
C SER A 125 0.12 3.29 20.46
N ARG A 126 1.26 3.34 21.17
CA ARG A 126 2.55 3.51 20.51
C ARG A 126 2.89 2.23 19.72
N SER A 127 3.60 2.41 18.60
CA SER A 127 4.21 1.28 17.89
C SER A 127 5.26 0.61 18.77
N THR A 128 5.14 -0.73 18.97
CA THR A 128 5.98 -1.50 19.86
C THR A 128 6.01 -2.98 19.44
N ASP A 129 7.00 -3.73 19.93
CA ASP A 129 7.07 -5.19 19.88
C ASP A 129 6.69 -5.84 21.22
N ASP A 130 6.39 -5.04 22.24
CA ASP A 130 5.92 -5.54 23.55
C ASP A 130 4.50 -6.12 23.44
N ARG A 131 4.42 -7.44 23.29
CA ARG A 131 3.16 -8.17 23.20
C ARG A 131 2.24 -7.93 24.39
N ALA A 132 2.79 -7.77 25.60
CA ALA A 132 1.98 -7.56 26.78
C ALA A 132 1.32 -6.17 26.75
N ALA A 133 2.05 -5.14 26.30
CA ALA A 133 1.51 -3.80 26.09
C ALA A 133 0.41 -3.81 25.00
N LEU A 134 0.65 -4.49 23.89
CA LEU A 134 -0.33 -4.63 22.80
C LEU A 134 -1.59 -5.35 23.27
N LEU A 135 -1.46 -6.45 24.03
CA LEU A 135 -2.61 -7.18 24.57
C LEU A 135 -3.43 -6.31 25.53
N ARG A 136 -2.80 -5.48 26.36
CA ARG A 136 -3.54 -4.52 27.21
C ARG A 136 -4.35 -3.52 26.36
N SER A 137 -3.79 -3.04 25.25
CA SER A 137 -4.50 -2.15 24.32
C SER A 137 -5.70 -2.86 23.66
N VAL A 138 -5.53 -4.14 23.26
CA VAL A 138 -6.63 -4.96 22.74
C VAL A 138 -7.73 -5.14 23.80
N ASP A 139 -7.35 -5.40 25.06
CA ASP A 139 -8.31 -5.63 26.15
C ASP A 139 -9.09 -4.36 26.51
N ALA A 140 -8.48 -3.18 26.32
CA ALA A 140 -9.11 -1.89 26.51
C ALA A 140 -10.13 -1.52 25.41
N TYR A 141 -10.13 -2.22 24.26
CA TYR A 141 -11.07 -1.96 23.17
C TYR A 141 -12.53 -2.09 23.64
N ASN A 142 -13.31 -1.01 23.46
CA ASN A 142 -14.69 -0.90 23.90
C ASN A 142 -15.52 -0.14 22.84
N PRO A 143 -16.23 -0.84 21.93
CA PRO A 143 -17.03 -0.22 20.89
C PRO A 143 -18.35 0.34 21.42
N GLY A 144 -18.93 1.30 20.68
CA GLY A 144 -20.24 1.88 20.96
C GLY A 144 -20.27 3.02 21.96
N ALA A 145 -19.09 3.58 22.30
CA ALA A 145 -19.02 4.81 23.11
C ALA A 145 -19.37 6.07 22.29
N THR A 146 -19.16 6.01 20.98
CA THR A 146 -19.40 7.12 20.04
C THR A 146 -20.83 7.09 19.49
N ALA A 147 -21.42 8.28 19.32
CA ALA A 147 -22.74 8.40 18.70
C ALA A 147 -22.70 7.89 17.23
N PRO A 148 -23.79 7.28 16.74
CA PRO A 148 -23.86 6.81 15.35
C PRO A 148 -23.61 7.97 14.37
N MET A 149 -22.68 7.79 13.45
CA MET A 149 -22.40 8.71 12.36
C MET A 149 -23.30 8.44 11.16
N ARG A 150 -23.59 9.46 10.37
CA ARG A 150 -24.19 9.28 9.04
C ARG A 150 -23.22 8.54 8.11
N PRO A 151 -23.70 7.78 7.11
CA PRO A 151 -22.83 7.01 6.22
C PRO A 151 -21.75 7.83 5.52
N ASP A 152 -22.07 9.06 5.08
CA ASP A 152 -21.13 9.96 4.43
C ASP A 152 -20.09 10.55 5.40
N GLU A 153 -20.48 10.85 6.63
CA GLU A 153 -19.59 11.30 7.70
C GLU A 153 -18.64 10.17 8.12
N LEU A 154 -19.16 8.96 8.29
CA LEU A 154 -18.36 7.78 8.59
C LEU A 154 -17.34 7.50 7.46
N SER A 155 -17.78 7.57 6.21
CA SER A 155 -16.89 7.37 5.05
C SER A 155 -15.74 8.38 5.04
N SER A 156 -16.05 9.67 5.24
CA SER A 156 -15.05 10.74 5.32
C SER A 156 -14.09 10.51 6.50
N HIS A 157 -14.62 10.12 7.66
CA HIS A 157 -13.85 9.83 8.87
C HIS A 157 -12.87 8.66 8.64
N VAL A 158 -13.33 7.54 8.11
CA VAL A 158 -12.50 6.37 7.79
C VAL A 158 -11.39 6.72 6.80
N LEU A 159 -11.69 7.43 5.71
CA LEU A 159 -10.70 7.83 4.71
C LEU A 159 -9.65 8.78 5.30
N THR A 160 -10.08 9.73 6.13
CA THR A 160 -9.17 10.64 6.83
C THR A 160 -8.27 9.88 7.82
N THR A 161 -8.82 8.89 8.53
CA THR A 161 -8.07 8.03 9.43
C THR A 161 -7.02 7.21 8.66
N PHE A 162 -7.38 6.60 7.52
CA PHE A 162 -6.41 5.90 6.66
C PHE A 162 -5.30 6.83 6.18
N THR A 163 -5.64 8.06 5.77
CA THR A 163 -4.66 9.07 5.36
C THR A 163 -3.68 9.38 6.50
N SER A 164 -4.20 9.63 7.69
CA SER A 164 -3.40 9.98 8.87
C SER A 164 -2.49 8.84 9.31
N ILE A 165 -3.02 7.61 9.41
CA ILE A 165 -2.23 6.41 9.73
C ILE A 165 -1.14 6.19 8.68
N SER A 166 -1.46 6.32 7.39
CA SER A 166 -0.49 6.11 6.31
C SER A 166 0.67 7.10 6.37
N ARG A 167 0.40 8.35 6.68
CA ARG A 167 1.44 9.38 6.87
C ARG A 167 2.32 9.06 8.09
N GLN A 168 1.72 8.66 9.19
CA GLN A 168 2.44 8.32 10.42
C GLN A 168 3.30 7.06 10.24
N ILE A 169 2.75 5.98 9.66
CA ILE A 169 3.49 4.73 9.47
C ILE A 169 4.59 4.85 8.42
N ALA A 170 4.53 5.86 7.52
CA ALA A 170 5.58 6.15 6.55
C ALA A 170 6.93 6.47 7.20
N GLU A 171 6.93 6.95 8.45
CA GLU A 171 8.14 7.23 9.24
C GLU A 171 8.82 5.95 9.76
N SER A 172 8.12 4.81 9.73
CA SER A 172 8.70 3.52 10.12
C SER A 172 9.82 3.10 9.17
N PRO A 173 10.95 2.58 9.69
CA PRO A 173 12.04 2.06 8.84
C PRO A 173 11.67 0.77 8.11
N ALA A 174 10.59 0.09 8.51
CA ALA A 174 10.13 -1.12 7.85
C ALA A 174 9.70 -0.82 6.41
N ARG A 175 10.13 -1.65 5.46
CA ARG A 175 9.72 -1.51 4.07
C ARG A 175 8.24 -1.85 3.87
N ARG A 176 7.81 -3.00 4.40
CA ARG A 176 6.42 -3.45 4.31
C ARG A 176 5.60 -2.87 5.45
N ARG A 177 4.60 -2.08 5.11
CA ARG A 177 3.67 -1.47 6.05
C ARG A 177 2.29 -2.02 5.80
N THR A 178 1.63 -2.43 6.87
CA THR A 178 0.33 -3.12 6.77
C THR A 178 -0.66 -2.47 7.72
N ILE A 179 -1.82 -2.12 7.21
CA ILE A 179 -2.99 -1.78 8.02
C ILE A 179 -3.93 -2.97 7.99
N VAL A 180 -4.30 -3.48 9.15
CA VAL A 180 -5.34 -4.49 9.31
C VAL A 180 -6.52 -3.83 10.01
N ALA A 181 -7.56 -3.57 9.26
CA ALA A 181 -8.77 -2.96 9.77
C ALA A 181 -9.76 -4.06 10.17
N ILE A 182 -10.15 -4.09 11.43
CA ILE A 182 -11.07 -5.08 12.01
C ILE A 182 -12.37 -4.38 12.36
N GLY A 183 -13.42 -4.63 11.57
CA GLY A 183 -14.69 -3.95 11.75
C GLY A 183 -15.78 -4.45 10.82
N ALA A 184 -17.01 -4.02 11.05
CA ALA A 184 -18.18 -4.37 10.26
C ALA A 184 -18.71 -3.14 9.50
N GLY A 185 -19.22 -3.37 8.27
CA GLY A 185 -19.99 -2.33 7.56
C GLY A 185 -19.16 -1.24 6.87
N TRP A 186 -17.90 -1.48 6.63
CA TRP A 186 -17.03 -0.58 5.87
C TRP A 186 -17.45 -0.57 4.40
N LEU A 187 -18.18 0.48 4.02
CA LEU A 187 -19.02 0.56 2.82
C LEU A 187 -18.28 0.78 1.50
N PHE A 188 -17.01 0.43 1.40
CA PHE A 188 -16.25 0.66 0.16
C PHE A 188 -16.20 -0.57 -0.73
N ASP A 189 -17.36 -1.00 -1.24
CA ASP A 189 -17.46 -2.08 -2.23
C ASP A 189 -17.00 -1.66 -3.63
N THR A 190 -16.81 -0.36 -3.87
CA THR A 190 -16.42 0.16 -5.19
C THR A 190 -15.08 0.88 -5.15
N PRO A 191 -14.25 0.77 -6.22
CA PRO A 191 -12.97 1.49 -6.32
C PRO A 191 -13.12 3.02 -6.21
N VAL A 192 -14.23 3.54 -6.67
CA VAL A 192 -14.63 4.95 -6.51
C VAL A 192 -15.99 4.95 -5.85
N PRO A 193 -16.15 5.53 -4.65
CA PRO A 193 -17.46 5.58 -4.02
C PRO A 193 -18.44 6.28 -4.96
N PRO A 194 -19.64 5.72 -5.16
CA PRO A 194 -20.68 6.39 -5.94
C PRO A 194 -20.98 7.74 -5.30
N PRO A 195 -21.41 8.74 -6.08
CA PRO A 195 -21.90 9.98 -5.51
C PRO A 195 -23.05 9.62 -4.56
N SER A 196 -22.75 9.61 -3.27
CA SER A 196 -23.75 9.34 -2.23
C SER A 196 -24.70 10.52 -2.14
N VAL A 197 -25.92 10.27 -1.74
CA VAL A 197 -26.83 11.33 -1.28
C VAL A 197 -26.20 11.90 -0.02
N GLY A 198 -25.47 13.00 -0.14
CA GLY A 198 -24.68 13.60 0.94
C GLY A 198 -23.39 14.22 0.43
N ARG A 199 -22.36 14.22 1.29
CA ARG A 199 -21.03 14.77 0.98
C ARG A 199 -20.31 13.90 -0.06
N ASP A 200 -19.68 14.55 -1.06
CA ASP A 200 -18.79 13.89 -2.01
C ASP A 200 -17.43 13.57 -1.34
N VAL A 201 -17.15 12.30 -1.12
CA VAL A 201 -15.91 11.82 -0.48
C VAL A 201 -14.83 11.38 -1.47
N ARG A 202 -14.97 11.73 -2.77
CA ARG A 202 -13.99 11.33 -3.79
C ARG A 202 -12.62 11.95 -3.59
N GLN A 203 -12.59 13.17 -3.06
CA GLN A 203 -11.31 13.82 -2.76
C GLN A 203 -10.60 13.12 -1.61
N GLU A 204 -11.29 12.81 -0.52
CA GLU A 204 -10.77 12.06 0.61
C GLU A 204 -10.34 10.65 0.18
N TRP A 205 -11.10 10.00 -0.70
CA TRP A 205 -10.73 8.71 -1.27
C TRP A 205 -9.40 8.79 -2.05
N THR A 206 -9.27 9.77 -2.95
CA THR A 206 -8.05 9.97 -3.73
C THR A 206 -6.86 10.25 -2.82
N GLU A 207 -7.04 11.05 -1.78
CA GLU A 207 -5.99 11.40 -0.83
C GLU A 207 -5.58 10.18 0.01
N ALA A 208 -6.53 9.36 0.45
CA ALA A 208 -6.25 8.13 1.20
C ALA A 208 -5.47 7.11 0.34
N VAL A 209 -5.92 6.85 -0.89
CA VAL A 209 -5.18 5.96 -1.82
C VAL A 209 -3.78 6.50 -2.09
N ARG A 210 -3.64 7.81 -2.30
CA ARG A 210 -2.34 8.45 -2.53
C ARG A 210 -1.42 8.34 -1.32
N ALA A 211 -1.93 8.59 -0.12
CA ALA A 211 -1.17 8.48 1.12
C ALA A 211 -0.69 7.04 1.36
N MET A 212 -1.57 6.05 1.14
CA MET A 212 -1.21 4.63 1.23
C MET A 212 -0.15 4.24 0.19
N ALA A 213 -0.30 4.69 -1.06
CA ALA A 213 0.66 4.41 -2.11
C ALA A 213 2.05 5.04 -1.83
N LEU A 214 2.09 6.28 -1.33
CA LEU A 214 3.33 6.96 -0.92
C LEU A 214 4.03 6.24 0.24
N ALA A 215 3.25 5.72 1.18
CA ALA A 215 3.74 5.01 2.34
C ALA A 215 4.00 3.51 2.09
N ASN A 216 3.75 3.00 0.88
CA ASN A 216 3.79 1.56 0.55
C ASN A 216 2.98 0.72 1.55
N VAL A 217 1.74 1.14 1.82
CA VAL A 217 0.82 0.49 2.74
C VAL A 217 -0.06 -0.51 1.99
N THR A 218 -0.16 -1.72 2.53
CA THR A 218 -1.18 -2.70 2.12
C THR A 218 -2.27 -2.76 3.18
N LEU A 219 -3.52 -2.58 2.77
CA LEU A 219 -4.70 -2.66 3.64
C LEU A 219 -5.33 -4.04 3.57
N TYR A 220 -5.59 -4.63 4.72
CA TYR A 220 -6.46 -5.80 4.88
C TYR A 220 -7.66 -5.41 5.72
N VAL A 221 -8.83 -5.91 5.34
CA VAL A 221 -10.07 -5.71 6.10
C VAL A 221 -10.57 -7.05 6.60
N ILE A 222 -10.93 -7.12 7.87
CA ILE A 222 -11.48 -8.34 8.49
C ILE A 222 -12.81 -8.00 9.13
N ASP A 223 -13.86 -8.65 8.66
CA ASP A 223 -15.18 -8.58 9.26
C ASP A 223 -15.32 -9.66 10.35
N PRO A 224 -15.41 -9.28 11.62
CA PRO A 224 -15.55 -10.23 12.72
C PRO A 224 -16.95 -10.84 12.82
N GLY A 225 -17.92 -10.39 12.02
CA GLY A 225 -19.31 -10.84 12.06
C GLY A 225 -19.51 -12.32 11.73
N GLY A 226 -18.53 -12.94 11.05
CA GLY A 226 -18.57 -14.36 10.71
C GLY A 226 -19.56 -14.69 9.58
N VAL A 227 -19.91 -15.98 9.43
CA VAL A 227 -20.82 -16.44 8.39
C VAL A 227 -22.23 -15.88 8.64
N GLY A 228 -22.79 -15.22 7.62
CA GLY A 228 -24.13 -14.61 7.65
C GLY A 228 -24.22 -13.27 8.39
N GLY A 229 -23.15 -12.80 9.00
CA GLY A 229 -23.11 -11.51 9.72
C GLY A 229 -22.72 -10.30 8.89
N SER A 230 -22.13 -10.54 7.73
CA SER A 230 -21.58 -9.47 6.89
C SER A 230 -22.55 -8.99 5.82
N ARG A 231 -22.65 -7.67 5.67
CA ARG A 231 -23.26 -7.03 4.49
C ARG A 231 -22.20 -6.60 3.47
N VAL A 232 -20.92 -6.85 3.76
CA VAL A 232 -19.79 -6.46 2.90
C VAL A 232 -19.42 -7.64 2.00
N SER A 233 -19.26 -7.37 0.71
CA SER A 233 -18.70 -8.34 -0.23
C SER A 233 -17.22 -8.55 0.10
N GLY A 234 -16.86 -9.78 0.51
CA GLY A 234 -15.48 -10.13 0.78
C GLY A 234 -14.66 -10.35 -0.49
N GLY A 235 -13.39 -10.59 -0.30
CA GLY A 235 -12.48 -11.00 -1.35
C GLY A 235 -11.65 -9.88 -1.95
N GLU A 236 -11.56 -9.85 -3.26
CA GLU A 236 -10.79 -8.85 -4.01
C GLU A 236 -11.58 -7.57 -4.31
N ASN A 237 -12.74 -7.41 -3.73
CA ASN A 237 -13.56 -6.24 -3.89
C ASN A 237 -13.29 -5.22 -2.77
N GLY A 238 -13.67 -3.97 -3.02
CA GLY A 238 -13.56 -2.91 -2.03
C GLY A 238 -12.21 -2.20 -1.97
N PHE A 239 -12.10 -1.28 -1.04
CA PHE A 239 -10.97 -0.34 -0.91
C PHE A 239 -9.63 -1.03 -0.65
N ALA A 240 -9.61 -2.18 0.05
CA ALA A 240 -8.40 -2.95 0.31
C ALA A 240 -7.66 -3.36 -0.99
N ARG A 241 -8.40 -3.67 -2.05
CA ARG A 241 -7.84 -4.04 -3.36
C ARG A 241 -7.00 -2.94 -3.98
N GLU A 242 -7.34 -1.68 -3.74
CA GLU A 242 -6.59 -0.54 -4.32
C GLU A 242 -5.14 -0.49 -3.82
N THR A 243 -4.88 -1.10 -2.66
CA THR A 243 -3.55 -1.20 -2.04
C THR A 243 -2.88 -2.55 -2.23
N GLY A 244 -3.46 -3.45 -3.02
CA GLY A 244 -2.97 -4.83 -3.18
C GLY A 244 -3.34 -5.77 -2.04
N GLY A 245 -4.21 -5.34 -1.14
CA GLY A 245 -4.67 -6.13 -0.02
C GLY A 245 -5.92 -6.99 -0.31
N TYR A 246 -6.64 -7.34 0.74
CA TYR A 246 -7.75 -8.28 0.67
C TYR A 246 -8.76 -8.06 1.80
N SER A 247 -10.05 -8.33 1.52
CA SER A 247 -11.11 -8.26 2.51
C SER A 247 -11.60 -9.66 2.88
N PHE A 248 -11.52 -10.00 4.17
CA PHE A 248 -12.03 -11.25 4.73
C PHE A 248 -13.42 -11.02 5.34
N SER A 249 -14.43 -11.60 4.75
CA SER A 249 -15.80 -11.56 5.25
C SER A 249 -16.45 -12.92 5.08
N ASN A 250 -17.60 -13.11 5.74
CA ASN A 250 -18.38 -14.34 5.66
C ASN A 250 -17.57 -15.61 5.98
N THR A 251 -16.65 -15.52 6.95
CA THR A 251 -15.82 -16.64 7.43
C THR A 251 -15.75 -16.64 8.96
N ASN A 252 -15.73 -17.82 9.56
CA ASN A 252 -15.44 -17.99 10.99
C ASN A 252 -13.98 -18.36 11.25
N ASP A 253 -13.20 -18.62 10.19
CA ASP A 253 -11.79 -19.00 10.30
C ASP A 253 -10.87 -17.75 10.34
N MET A 254 -10.89 -17.08 11.50
CA MET A 254 -10.08 -15.87 11.72
C MET A 254 -8.59 -16.19 11.91
N ASP A 255 -8.24 -17.41 12.32
CA ASP A 255 -6.85 -17.85 12.36
C ASP A 255 -6.24 -17.87 10.97
N ARG A 256 -6.94 -18.48 10.01
CA ARG A 256 -6.51 -18.53 8.62
C ARG A 256 -6.40 -17.12 8.01
N ALA A 257 -7.32 -16.22 8.36
CA ALA A 257 -7.24 -14.83 7.91
C ALA A 257 -5.97 -14.15 8.44
N ALA A 258 -5.71 -14.24 9.75
CA ALA A 258 -4.51 -13.69 10.36
C ALA A 258 -3.22 -14.32 9.81
N GLU A 259 -3.17 -15.65 9.66
CA GLU A 259 -2.03 -16.34 9.06
C GLU A 259 -1.74 -15.90 7.64
N ARG A 260 -2.78 -15.73 6.84
CA ARG A 260 -2.64 -15.29 5.45
C ARG A 260 -2.07 -13.89 5.39
N VAL A 261 -2.61 -12.93 6.15
CA VAL A 261 -2.10 -11.55 6.21
C VAL A 261 -0.63 -11.52 6.63
N MET A 262 -0.30 -12.23 7.72
CA MET A 262 1.07 -12.23 8.26
C MET A 262 2.07 -12.87 7.31
N ARG A 263 1.69 -13.92 6.58
CA ARG A 263 2.52 -14.58 5.56
C ARG A 263 2.75 -13.70 4.34
N GLU A 264 1.70 -13.06 3.83
CA GLU A 264 1.79 -12.16 2.68
C GLU A 264 2.62 -10.91 2.97
N ALA A 265 2.67 -10.50 4.23
CA ALA A 265 3.49 -9.38 4.66
C ALA A 265 5.01 -9.65 4.66
N VAL A 266 5.44 -10.94 4.66
CA VAL A 266 6.87 -11.33 4.65
C VAL A 266 7.29 -12.10 3.40
N SER A 267 6.34 -12.41 2.49
CA SER A 267 6.61 -13.17 1.27
C SER A 267 5.98 -12.46 0.08
N TYR A 268 6.79 -11.77 -0.71
CA TYR A 268 6.36 -10.96 -1.85
C TYR A 268 7.51 -10.69 -2.80
N TYR A 269 7.22 -10.09 -3.94
CA TYR A 269 8.22 -9.65 -4.91
C TYR A 269 8.25 -8.13 -4.99
N ILE A 270 9.44 -7.58 -5.12
CA ILE A 270 9.66 -6.18 -5.44
C ILE A 270 9.94 -6.08 -6.93
N LEU A 271 9.08 -5.38 -7.64
CA LEU A 271 9.23 -5.08 -9.05
C LEU A 271 9.64 -3.62 -9.18
N ARG A 272 10.80 -3.36 -9.81
CA ARG A 272 11.22 -2.00 -10.15
C ARG A 272 11.04 -1.79 -11.64
N VAL A 273 10.34 -0.73 -11.99
CA VAL A 273 10.07 -0.35 -13.38
C VAL A 273 10.49 1.10 -13.62
N ALA A 274 10.88 1.43 -14.85
CA ALA A 274 11.16 2.81 -15.20
C ALA A 274 9.89 3.67 -15.11
N ASP A 275 10.01 4.89 -14.55
CA ASP A 275 8.91 5.84 -14.49
C ASP A 275 8.63 6.45 -15.86
N PRO A 276 7.48 6.13 -16.53
CA PRO A 276 7.19 6.63 -17.86
C PRO A 276 7.00 8.17 -17.82
N PRO A 277 7.81 8.96 -18.55
CA PRO A 277 7.78 10.42 -18.47
C PRO A 277 6.43 11.05 -18.78
N MET A 278 5.67 10.40 -19.67
CA MET A 278 4.37 10.91 -20.15
C MET A 278 3.29 10.95 -19.05
N PHE A 279 3.42 10.15 -17.98
CA PHE A 279 2.43 10.08 -16.90
C PHE A 279 2.86 10.80 -15.62
N ARG A 280 3.96 11.54 -15.63
CA ARG A 280 4.50 12.19 -14.42
C ARG A 280 3.63 13.30 -13.85
N LYS A 281 2.62 13.78 -14.59
CA LYS A 281 1.70 14.83 -14.13
C LYS A 281 0.50 14.29 -13.35
N GLU A 282 0.23 13.01 -13.46
CA GLU A 282 -0.90 12.37 -12.80
C GLU A 282 -0.68 12.27 -11.28
N VAL A 283 -1.72 12.57 -10.50
CA VAL A 283 -1.70 12.49 -9.02
C VAL A 283 -1.60 11.03 -8.57
N LEU A 284 -2.38 10.17 -9.24
CA LEU A 284 -2.35 8.71 -9.13
C LEU A 284 -2.26 8.14 -10.53
N ARG A 285 -1.47 7.10 -10.70
CA ARG A 285 -1.31 6.38 -11.97
C ARG A 285 -1.80 4.96 -11.79
N GLY A 286 -2.69 4.54 -12.66
CA GLY A 286 -3.17 3.17 -12.69
C GLY A 286 -2.03 2.19 -12.98
N VAL A 287 -1.92 1.15 -12.17
CA VAL A 287 -0.97 0.05 -12.38
C VAL A 287 -1.69 -1.28 -12.37
N GLU A 288 -1.28 -2.15 -13.28
CA GLU A 288 -1.74 -3.52 -13.34
C GLU A 288 -0.51 -4.43 -13.41
N VAL A 289 -0.43 -5.40 -12.51
CA VAL A 289 0.55 -6.47 -12.54
C VAL A 289 -0.17 -7.75 -12.99
N ARG A 290 0.34 -8.39 -14.04
CA ARG A 290 -0.22 -9.63 -14.60
C ARG A 290 0.73 -10.77 -14.37
N ILE A 291 0.20 -11.93 -13.99
CA ILE A 291 0.92 -13.19 -13.91
C ILE A 291 0.53 -14.08 -15.09
N LEU A 292 1.52 -14.62 -15.80
CA LEU A 292 1.32 -15.46 -16.97
C LEU A 292 1.21 -16.94 -16.60
N ARG A 293 1.60 -17.33 -15.39
CA ARG A 293 1.52 -18.70 -14.87
C ARG A 293 0.07 -19.13 -14.74
N ARG A 294 -0.30 -20.20 -15.43
CA ARG A 294 -1.66 -20.75 -15.41
C ARG A 294 -2.07 -21.16 -13.98
N GLY A 295 -3.28 -20.78 -13.57
CA GLY A 295 -3.85 -21.10 -12.26
C GLY A 295 -3.26 -20.30 -11.11
N ALA A 296 -2.40 -19.31 -11.39
CA ALA A 296 -1.91 -18.36 -10.42
C ALA A 296 -2.62 -17.01 -10.54
N THR A 297 -2.64 -16.25 -9.45
CA THR A 297 -3.09 -14.86 -9.39
C THR A 297 -2.00 -14.00 -8.77
N ILE A 298 -2.04 -12.69 -8.98
CA ILE A 298 -1.08 -11.76 -8.38
C ILE A 298 -1.82 -10.55 -7.83
N ARG A 299 -1.44 -10.11 -6.64
CA ARG A 299 -1.98 -8.92 -6.02
C ARG A 299 -0.88 -7.89 -5.86
N ALA A 300 -1.18 -6.67 -6.25
CA ALA A 300 -0.33 -5.50 -6.12
C ALA A 300 -1.21 -4.26 -5.94
N ALA A 301 -0.65 -3.18 -5.46
CA ALA A 301 -1.35 -1.89 -5.44
C ALA A 301 -1.78 -1.53 -6.87
N ARG A 302 -2.99 -0.97 -7.00
CA ARG A 302 -3.56 -0.56 -8.28
C ARG A 302 -3.17 0.84 -8.70
N TYR A 303 -2.60 1.59 -7.78
CA TYR A 303 -2.17 2.95 -8.02
C TYR A 303 -0.75 3.18 -7.53
N LEU A 304 0.01 3.89 -8.34
CA LEU A 304 1.31 4.46 -7.98
C LEU A 304 1.15 5.96 -7.75
N PRO A 305 1.84 6.52 -6.75
CA PRO A 305 1.80 7.95 -6.52
C PRO A 305 2.50 8.68 -7.66
N GLY A 306 1.93 9.79 -8.10
CA GLY A 306 2.61 10.75 -8.93
C GLY A 306 3.79 11.40 -8.22
N PRO A 307 4.58 12.22 -8.90
CA PRO A 307 5.67 12.97 -8.26
C PRO A 307 5.10 13.86 -7.16
N ALA A 308 5.86 14.05 -6.08
CA ALA A 308 5.54 15.07 -5.09
C ALA A 308 5.56 16.44 -5.80
N ARG A 309 4.51 17.22 -5.62
CA ARG A 309 4.44 18.61 -6.09
C ARG A 309 5.29 19.49 -5.21
#